data_3eb771a629d8c04c1500511326b5368a
#
_entry.id   3eb771a629d8c04c1500511326b5368a
#
_cell.length_a   1.000
_cell.length_b   1.000
_cell.length_c   1.000
_cell.angle_alpha   90.00
_cell.angle_beta   90.00
_cell.angle_gamma   90.00
#
_symmetry.space_group_name_H-M   'P 1'
#
loop_
_entity.id
_entity.type
_entity.pdbx_description
1 polymer ?
#
loop_
_entity_poly.entity_id
_entity_poly.type
_entity_poly.pdbx_seq_one_letter_code
_entity_poly.pdbx_strand_id
1 'polypeptide(L)'
;MPRTVVVAFGIVIFLLQRFGIWDRIQNQIDAVVPTQSVTDDEGSWRVIRVVDGDTLVLQNDDRVRLIGVDTPETRHPTKPVEPFGPEASVFTKRAVEGKVVQLKFDREKRDRYQRLLAYVYLDDWCLNEEIIRSGYSKCITRYPFDRSMKARFKLAEDEAK
;
A
#
# COMPACT_ATOMS: atom_id res chain seq x y z
N MET A 1 -16.56 -26.49 32.18
CA MET A 1 -17.03 -25.19 32.67
C MET A 1 -16.76 -24.13 31.65
N PRO A 2 -17.72 -23.79 30.78
CA PRO A 2 -17.74 -22.44 30.19
C PRO A 2 -19.14 -21.87 29.91
N ARG A 3 -20.18 -22.40 30.51
CA ARG A 3 -21.56 -21.90 30.27
C ARG A 3 -21.87 -20.55 30.93
N THR A 4 -21.20 -20.22 32.02
CA THR A 4 -21.50 -19.02 32.84
C THR A 4 -20.95 -17.73 32.20
N VAL A 5 -19.84 -17.78 31.44
CA VAL A 5 -19.22 -16.62 30.81
C VAL A 5 -20.05 -16.12 29.62
N VAL A 6 -20.64 -17.03 28.84
CA VAL A 6 -21.43 -16.67 27.64
C VAL A 6 -22.74 -15.98 28.02
N VAL A 7 -23.39 -16.41 29.14
CA VAL A 7 -24.61 -15.79 29.64
C VAL A 7 -24.36 -14.38 30.18
N ALA A 8 -23.23 -14.16 30.88
CA ALA A 8 -22.88 -12.84 31.40
C ALA A 8 -22.62 -11.83 30.27
N PHE A 9 -21.96 -12.25 29.17
CA PHE A 9 -21.71 -11.38 28.01
C PHE A 9 -23.01 -10.99 27.29
N GLY A 10 -23.96 -11.94 27.13
CA GLY A 10 -25.24 -11.68 26.49
C GLY A 10 -26.12 -10.70 27.30
N ILE A 11 -26.09 -10.78 28.62
CA ILE A 11 -26.87 -9.88 29.51
C ILE A 11 -26.28 -8.44 29.45
N VAL A 12 -24.95 -8.28 29.42
CA VAL A 12 -24.31 -6.98 29.34
C VAL A 12 -24.61 -6.30 27.99
N ILE A 13 -24.56 -7.03 26.88
CA ILE A 13 -24.93 -6.50 25.56
C ILE A 13 -26.41 -6.08 25.53
N PHE A 14 -27.29 -6.89 26.07
CA PHE A 14 -28.74 -6.60 26.10
C PHE A 14 -29.07 -5.36 26.96
N LEU A 15 -28.39 -5.17 28.08
CA LEU A 15 -28.56 -3.99 28.94
C LEU A 15 -28.00 -2.71 28.25
N LEU A 16 -26.87 -2.80 27.56
CA LEU A 16 -26.29 -1.69 26.81
C LEU A 16 -27.20 -1.23 25.66
N GLN A 17 -27.88 -2.16 24.97
CA GLN A 17 -28.88 -1.84 23.93
C GLN A 17 -30.11 -1.13 24.51
N ARG A 18 -30.58 -1.54 25.67
CA ARG A 18 -31.79 -0.96 26.29
C ARG A 18 -31.60 0.46 26.82
N PHE A 19 -30.39 0.84 27.13
CA PHE A 19 -30.09 2.19 27.67
C PHE A 19 -29.53 3.17 26.63
N GLY A 20 -29.50 2.80 25.32
CA GLY A 20 -28.98 3.65 24.25
C GLY A 20 -27.47 3.96 24.38
N ILE A 21 -26.79 3.24 25.27
CA ILE A 21 -25.34 3.43 25.49
C ILE A 21 -24.58 2.81 24.31
N TRP A 22 -25.09 1.73 23.71
CA TRP A 22 -24.50 1.10 22.54
C TRP A 22 -24.44 2.03 21.34
N ASP A 23 -25.52 2.77 21.07
CA ASP A 23 -25.58 3.75 19.98
C ASP A 23 -24.62 4.92 20.20
N ARG A 24 -24.42 5.34 21.46
CA ARG A 24 -23.42 6.35 21.81
C ARG A 24 -21.99 5.87 21.63
N ILE A 25 -21.71 4.62 22.02
CA ILE A 25 -20.39 4.01 21.83
C ILE A 25 -20.12 3.80 20.35
N GLN A 26 -21.11 3.35 19.59
CA GLN A 26 -20.99 3.15 18.13
C GLN A 26 -20.74 4.48 17.43
N ASN A 27 -21.52 5.51 17.72
CA ASN A 27 -21.31 6.86 17.18
C ASN A 27 -19.96 7.47 17.58
N GLN A 28 -19.43 7.11 18.76
CA GLN A 28 -18.12 7.59 19.19
C GLN A 28 -16.97 6.82 18.52
N ILE A 29 -17.16 5.52 18.25
CA ILE A 29 -16.22 4.70 17.46
C ILE A 29 -16.22 5.16 16.00
N ASP A 30 -17.39 5.39 15.40
CA ASP A 30 -17.54 5.87 14.03
C ASP A 30 -16.99 7.31 13.86
N ALA A 31 -17.00 8.12 14.92
CA ALA A 31 -16.41 9.46 14.92
C ALA A 31 -14.87 9.44 15.07
N VAL A 32 -14.30 8.38 15.65
CA VAL A 32 -12.85 8.24 15.90
C VAL A 32 -12.16 7.46 14.76
N VAL A 33 -12.93 6.62 14.04
CA VAL A 33 -12.47 5.99 12.81
C VAL A 33 -13.19 6.68 11.65
N PRO A 34 -12.60 7.68 11.01
CA PRO A 34 -13.20 8.25 9.83
C PRO A 34 -13.30 7.14 8.78
N THR A 35 -14.50 6.65 8.54
CA THR A 35 -14.84 5.89 7.34
C THR A 35 -14.82 6.91 6.20
N GLN A 36 -13.62 7.33 5.81
CA GLN A 36 -13.47 8.09 4.59
C GLN A 36 -13.89 7.14 3.46
N SER A 37 -14.99 7.49 2.83
CA SER A 37 -15.33 6.97 1.51
C SER A 37 -14.13 7.31 0.62
N VAL A 38 -13.30 6.30 0.36
CA VAL A 38 -12.13 6.45 -0.48
C VAL A 38 -12.66 6.63 -1.89
N THR A 39 -12.74 7.87 -2.33
CA THR A 39 -12.89 8.19 -3.74
C THR A 39 -11.63 7.70 -4.44
N ASP A 40 -11.73 7.17 -5.67
CA ASP A 40 -10.62 6.68 -6.53
C ASP A 40 -9.60 7.78 -6.90
N ASP A 41 -9.66 8.92 -6.24
CA ASP A 41 -8.78 10.06 -6.39
C ASP A 41 -7.83 10.13 -5.18
N GLU A 42 -6.61 10.54 -5.40
CA GLU A 42 -5.48 10.74 -4.45
C GLU A 42 -5.86 10.59 -2.97
N GLY A 43 -5.88 9.37 -2.46
CA GLY A 43 -6.32 9.04 -1.11
C GLY A 43 -5.24 8.33 -0.29
N SER A 44 -5.50 8.18 1.01
CA SER A 44 -4.67 7.40 1.92
C SER A 44 -5.10 5.94 1.94
N TRP A 45 -4.17 5.02 1.69
CA TRP A 45 -4.42 3.60 1.51
C TRP A 45 -3.55 2.75 2.41
N ARG A 46 -4.13 1.77 3.08
CA ARG A 46 -3.32 0.80 3.84
C ARG A 46 -2.77 -0.27 2.89
N VAL A 47 -1.45 -0.46 2.93
CA VAL A 47 -0.79 -1.57 2.26
C VAL A 47 -0.93 -2.82 3.13
N ILE A 48 -1.65 -3.83 2.64
CA ILE A 48 -1.84 -5.09 3.38
C ILE A 48 -0.76 -6.12 3.05
N ARG A 49 -0.15 -6.03 1.87
CA ARG A 49 0.88 -6.96 1.44
C ARG A 49 1.73 -6.40 0.30
N VAL A 50 3.01 -6.72 0.34
CA VAL A 50 3.94 -6.55 -0.77
C VAL A 50 4.02 -7.87 -1.55
N VAL A 51 3.75 -7.82 -2.86
CA VAL A 51 3.82 -8.99 -3.76
C VAL A 51 5.24 -9.18 -4.22
N ASP A 52 5.86 -8.09 -4.69
CA ASP A 52 7.22 -8.01 -5.19
C ASP A 52 7.81 -6.63 -4.89
N GLY A 53 9.07 -6.37 -5.18
CA GLY A 53 9.72 -5.10 -4.87
C GLY A 53 9.00 -3.87 -5.44
N ASP A 54 8.23 -4.03 -6.50
CA ASP A 54 7.52 -2.95 -7.20
C ASP A 54 5.99 -3.12 -7.28
N THR A 55 5.43 -4.10 -6.59
CA THR A 55 3.99 -4.39 -6.63
C THR A 55 3.41 -4.59 -5.23
N LEU A 56 2.41 -3.77 -4.88
CA LEU A 56 1.72 -3.75 -3.59
C LEU A 56 0.27 -4.23 -3.73
N VAL A 57 -0.32 -4.64 -2.61
CA VAL A 57 -1.77 -4.89 -2.46
C VAL A 57 -2.32 -4.00 -1.37
N LEU A 58 -3.38 -3.29 -1.67
CA LEU A 58 -4.08 -2.38 -0.76
C LEU A 58 -5.20 -3.08 0.00
N GLN A 59 -5.74 -2.41 1.00
CA GLN A 59 -6.82 -2.92 1.86
C GLN A 59 -8.13 -3.26 1.12
N ASN A 60 -8.33 -2.73 -0.09
CA ASN A 60 -9.47 -3.02 -0.96
C ASN A 60 -9.15 -4.07 -2.05
N ASP A 61 -8.05 -4.82 -1.89
CA ASP A 61 -7.50 -5.80 -2.82
C ASP A 61 -6.98 -5.24 -4.16
N ASP A 62 -6.99 -3.93 -4.37
CA ASP A 62 -6.35 -3.32 -5.53
C ASP A 62 -4.83 -3.58 -5.51
N ARG A 63 -4.30 -3.89 -6.69
CA ARG A 63 -2.86 -4.01 -6.89
C ARG A 63 -2.29 -2.70 -7.42
N VAL A 64 -1.21 -2.25 -6.80
CA VAL A 64 -0.47 -1.06 -7.22
C VAL A 64 0.85 -1.49 -7.85
N ARG A 65 1.13 -1.03 -9.07
CA ARG A 65 2.42 -1.14 -9.75
C ARG A 65 3.11 0.21 -9.68
N LEU A 66 4.31 0.22 -9.16
CA LEU A 66 5.09 1.45 -9.00
C LEU A 66 5.53 1.99 -10.36
N ILE A 67 5.23 3.27 -10.66
CA ILE A 67 5.63 3.95 -11.88
C ILE A 67 7.14 4.16 -11.89
N GLY A 68 7.78 3.88 -13.03
CA GLY A 68 9.22 4.13 -13.25
C GLY A 68 10.16 3.15 -12.57
N VAL A 69 9.64 2.13 -11.89
CA VAL A 69 10.39 1.10 -11.15
C VAL A 69 10.17 -0.27 -11.79
N ASP A 70 11.19 -1.10 -11.82
CA ASP A 70 11.14 -2.50 -12.26
C ASP A 70 12.22 -3.26 -11.48
N THR A 71 11.81 -3.86 -10.37
CA THR A 71 12.71 -4.64 -9.53
C THR A 71 12.90 -6.04 -10.09
N PRO A 72 14.00 -6.75 -9.75
CA PRO A 72 14.16 -8.14 -10.14
C PRO A 72 13.01 -9.01 -9.63
N GLU A 73 12.56 -9.94 -10.47
CA GLU A 73 11.37 -10.76 -10.25
C GLU A 73 11.63 -11.86 -9.21
N THR A 74 10.71 -12.01 -8.25
CA THR A 74 10.79 -13.06 -7.22
C THR A 74 9.75 -14.17 -7.39
N ARG A 75 8.70 -13.96 -8.19
CA ARG A 75 7.53 -14.84 -8.27
C ARG A 75 7.08 -15.19 -9.68
N HIS A 76 8.02 -15.37 -10.60
CA HIS A 76 7.65 -15.79 -11.94
C HIS A 76 7.38 -17.30 -11.97
N PRO A 77 6.24 -17.79 -12.56
CA PRO A 77 5.87 -19.21 -12.55
C PRO A 77 6.90 -20.15 -13.20
N THR A 78 7.68 -19.65 -14.16
CA THR A 78 8.58 -20.45 -14.99
C THR A 78 10.03 -19.95 -15.03
N LYS A 79 10.33 -18.84 -14.34
CA LYS A 79 11.70 -18.30 -14.27
C LYS A 79 12.26 -18.48 -12.87
N PRO A 80 13.58 -18.69 -12.73
CA PRO A 80 14.22 -18.66 -11.43
C PRO A 80 14.10 -17.28 -10.80
N VAL A 81 14.20 -17.22 -9.47
CA VAL A 81 14.30 -15.95 -8.73
C VAL A 81 15.51 -15.18 -9.24
N GLU A 82 15.29 -13.92 -9.62
CA GLU A 82 16.36 -13.07 -10.10
C GLU A 82 17.24 -12.58 -8.93
N PRO A 83 18.57 -12.43 -9.14
CA PRO A 83 19.45 -11.85 -8.12
C PRO A 83 18.92 -10.49 -7.65
N PHE A 84 19.03 -10.22 -6.34
CA PHE A 84 18.53 -9.02 -5.64
C PHE A 84 16.99 -8.86 -5.61
N GLY A 85 16.21 -9.77 -6.20
CA GLY A 85 14.75 -9.74 -6.11
C GLY A 85 14.24 -9.88 -4.67
N PRO A 86 14.69 -10.90 -3.90
CA PRO A 86 14.31 -11.04 -2.49
C PRO A 86 14.65 -9.82 -1.65
N GLU A 87 15.83 -9.22 -1.86
CA GLU A 87 16.28 -8.02 -1.14
C GLU A 87 15.41 -6.82 -1.47
N ALA A 88 15.08 -6.59 -2.75
CA ALA A 88 14.16 -5.55 -3.18
C ALA A 88 12.78 -5.71 -2.55
N SER A 89 12.24 -6.94 -2.55
CA SER A 89 10.95 -7.26 -1.94
C SER A 89 10.97 -7.00 -0.42
N VAL A 90 12.03 -7.41 0.29
CA VAL A 90 12.21 -7.17 1.72
C VAL A 90 12.34 -5.67 2.02
N PHE A 91 13.05 -4.91 1.20
CA PHE A 91 13.16 -3.46 1.33
C PHE A 91 11.78 -2.81 1.27
N THR A 92 11.03 -3.05 0.19
CA THR A 92 9.68 -2.52 0.00
C THR A 92 8.75 -2.93 1.13
N LYS A 93 8.81 -4.20 1.56
CA LYS A 93 8.01 -4.73 2.66
C LYS A 93 8.25 -3.99 3.97
N ARG A 94 9.51 -3.79 4.37
CA ARG A 94 9.87 -3.02 5.57
C ARG A 94 9.45 -1.57 5.50
N ALA A 95 9.49 -1.00 4.29
CA ALA A 95 9.14 0.38 4.06
C ALA A 95 7.64 0.65 4.25
N VAL A 96 6.75 -0.18 3.68
CA VAL A 96 5.33 0.19 3.55
C VAL A 96 4.32 -0.88 3.99
N GLU A 97 4.68 -2.16 4.18
CA GLU A 97 3.69 -3.17 4.57
C GLU A 97 3.07 -2.87 5.93
N GLY A 98 1.75 -2.91 6.00
CA GLY A 98 0.96 -2.56 7.19
C GLY A 98 0.78 -1.06 7.42
N LYS A 99 1.46 -0.20 6.65
CA LYS A 99 1.39 1.25 6.79
C LYS A 99 0.32 1.86 5.88
N VAL A 100 -0.07 3.09 6.20
CA VAL A 100 -0.92 3.93 5.35
C VAL A 100 -0.03 4.78 4.45
N VAL A 101 -0.27 4.73 3.15
CA VAL A 101 0.46 5.46 2.12
C VAL A 101 -0.47 6.35 1.32
N GLN A 102 0.07 7.37 0.69
CA GLN A 102 -0.62 8.19 -0.29
C GLN A 102 -0.25 7.73 -1.70
N LEU A 103 -1.24 7.66 -2.58
CA LEU A 103 -1.04 7.37 -3.99
C LEU A 103 -1.17 8.65 -4.80
N LYS A 104 -0.20 8.92 -5.67
CA LYS A 104 -0.31 9.94 -6.70
C LYS A 104 -0.28 9.26 -8.05
N PHE A 105 -1.31 9.54 -8.84
CA PHE A 105 -1.45 8.97 -10.18
C PHE A 105 -0.79 9.87 -11.23
N ASP A 106 -0.44 9.28 -12.36
CA ASP A 106 -0.06 9.99 -13.57
C ASP A 106 -1.21 9.93 -14.59
N ARG A 107 -0.92 10.13 -15.87
CA ARG A 107 -1.90 10.17 -16.97
C ARG A 107 -2.73 8.90 -17.05
N GLU A 108 -2.12 7.75 -16.89
CA GLU A 108 -2.78 6.45 -16.88
C GLU A 108 -2.94 5.96 -15.45
N LYS A 109 -4.18 5.75 -15.01
CA LYS A 109 -4.46 5.25 -13.66
C LYS A 109 -4.29 3.74 -13.53
N ARG A 110 -4.54 2.97 -14.61
CA ARG A 110 -4.44 1.49 -14.58
C ARG A 110 -3.71 0.97 -15.82
N ASP A 111 -3.01 -0.11 -15.64
CA ASP A 111 -2.40 -0.83 -16.74
C ASP A 111 -3.38 -1.86 -17.36
N ARG A 112 -2.91 -2.58 -18.41
CA ARG A 112 -3.68 -3.63 -19.08
C ARG A 112 -4.08 -4.81 -18.18
N TYR A 113 -3.43 -4.95 -17.02
CA TYR A 113 -3.72 -5.97 -16.02
C TYR A 113 -4.60 -5.45 -14.89
N GLN A 114 -5.18 -4.25 -15.05
CA GLN A 114 -6.03 -3.56 -14.07
C GLN A 114 -5.32 -3.18 -12.77
N ARG A 115 -3.97 -3.17 -12.74
CA ARG A 115 -3.22 -2.66 -11.60
C ARG A 115 -3.21 -1.13 -11.63
N LEU A 116 -3.35 -0.50 -10.47
CA LEU A 116 -3.16 0.93 -10.31
C LEU A 116 -1.70 1.31 -10.61
N LEU A 117 -1.48 2.33 -11.41
CA LEU A 117 -0.16 2.89 -11.69
C LEU A 117 0.04 4.13 -10.83
N ALA A 118 0.96 4.08 -9.86
CA ALA A 118 1.10 5.18 -8.91
C ALA A 118 2.55 5.45 -8.49
N TYR A 119 2.76 6.69 -8.06
CA TYR A 119 3.83 7.07 -7.14
C TYR A 119 3.31 6.86 -5.73
N VAL A 120 4.06 6.16 -4.89
CA VAL A 120 3.66 5.81 -3.53
C VAL A 120 4.46 6.66 -2.55
N TYR A 121 3.75 7.36 -1.67
CA TYR A 121 4.34 8.26 -0.68
C TYR A 121 4.01 7.81 0.74
N LEU A 122 5.01 7.90 1.61
CA LEU A 122 4.87 7.85 3.06
C LEU A 122 5.31 9.22 3.59
N ASP A 123 4.38 10.07 3.93
CA ASP A 123 4.60 11.50 4.14
C ASP A 123 5.25 12.14 2.88
N ASP A 124 6.42 12.77 3.02
CA ASP A 124 7.17 13.37 1.91
C ASP A 124 8.13 12.38 1.21
N TRP A 125 8.22 11.15 1.72
CA TRP A 125 9.13 10.13 1.23
C TRP A 125 8.52 9.31 0.09
N CYS A 126 9.16 9.32 -1.08
CA CYS A 126 8.67 8.62 -2.27
C CYS A 126 9.30 7.23 -2.36
N LEU A 127 8.51 6.17 -2.20
CA LEU A 127 8.96 4.78 -2.27
C LEU A 127 9.61 4.46 -3.62
N ASN A 128 9.02 4.91 -4.73
CA ASN A 128 9.53 4.67 -6.08
C ASN A 128 10.97 5.18 -6.23
N GLU A 129 11.22 6.40 -5.75
CA GLU A 129 12.52 7.04 -5.80
C GLU A 129 13.55 6.32 -4.93
N GLU A 130 13.14 5.90 -3.73
CA GLU A 130 14.04 5.23 -2.78
C GLU A 130 14.43 3.82 -3.20
N ILE A 131 13.55 3.08 -3.88
CA ILE A 131 13.90 1.79 -4.49
C ILE A 131 15.02 1.98 -5.52
N ILE A 132 14.93 3.03 -6.33
CA ILE A 132 15.96 3.36 -7.34
C ILE A 132 17.24 3.80 -6.64
N ARG A 133 17.17 4.73 -5.68
CA ARG A 133 18.32 5.24 -4.92
C ARG A 133 19.07 4.14 -4.19
N SER A 134 18.33 3.13 -3.68
CA SER A 134 18.91 1.95 -3.02
C SER A 134 19.50 0.93 -3.99
N GLY A 135 19.45 1.16 -5.31
CA GLY A 135 20.03 0.28 -6.32
C GLY A 135 19.19 -0.95 -6.68
N TYR A 136 17.96 -1.06 -6.15
CA TYR A 136 17.07 -2.20 -6.45
C TYR A 136 16.36 -2.10 -7.79
N SER A 137 16.38 -0.93 -8.44
CA SER A 137 15.85 -0.71 -9.78
C SER A 137 16.61 0.38 -10.50
N LYS A 138 16.62 0.30 -11.83
CA LYS A 138 16.94 1.45 -12.68
C LYS A 138 15.69 2.31 -12.86
N CYS A 139 15.89 3.58 -13.26
CA CYS A 139 14.79 4.42 -13.72
C CYS A 139 14.26 3.90 -15.07
N ILE A 140 13.08 3.28 -15.06
CA ILE A 140 12.46 2.69 -16.26
C ILE A 140 11.70 3.76 -17.03
N THR A 141 12.23 4.16 -18.18
CA THR A 141 11.70 5.26 -19.00
C THR A 141 11.01 4.81 -20.29
N ARG A 142 10.86 3.51 -20.52
CA ARG A 142 10.17 2.96 -21.70
C ARG A 142 8.68 3.30 -21.78
N TYR A 143 8.05 3.55 -20.62
CA TYR A 143 6.69 4.06 -20.52
C TYR A 143 6.72 5.55 -20.19
N PRO A 144 5.84 6.37 -20.82
CA PRO A 144 5.80 7.79 -20.54
C PRO A 144 5.20 8.04 -19.16
N PHE A 145 5.85 8.92 -18.39
CA PHE A 145 5.37 9.44 -17.12
C PHE A 145 5.88 10.87 -16.90
N ASP A 146 5.47 11.52 -15.84
CA ASP A 146 5.77 12.93 -15.57
C ASP A 146 7.26 13.25 -15.68
N ARG A 147 7.59 14.39 -16.32
CA ARG A 147 8.98 14.79 -16.61
C ARG A 147 9.75 15.14 -15.34
N SER A 148 9.11 15.75 -14.35
CA SER A 148 9.75 16.13 -13.09
C SER A 148 10.09 14.88 -12.27
N MET A 149 9.18 13.91 -12.21
CA MET A 149 9.43 12.61 -11.56
C MET A 149 10.54 11.84 -12.27
N LYS A 150 10.56 11.88 -13.61
CA LYS A 150 11.64 11.26 -14.39
C LYS A 150 13.01 11.87 -14.06
N ALA A 151 13.10 13.18 -13.94
CA ALA A 151 14.34 13.86 -13.55
C ALA A 151 14.78 13.45 -12.14
N ARG A 152 13.86 13.41 -11.16
CA ARG A 152 14.14 12.94 -9.79
C ARG A 152 14.64 11.50 -9.78
N PHE A 153 13.99 10.59 -10.51
CA PHE A 153 14.37 9.18 -10.56
C PHE A 153 15.73 8.96 -11.24
N LYS A 154 16.07 9.80 -12.22
CA LYS A 154 17.41 9.77 -12.82
C LYS A 154 18.50 10.23 -11.85
N LEU A 155 18.25 11.25 -11.06
CA LEU A 155 19.16 11.67 -9.99
C LEU A 155 19.35 10.54 -8.96
N ALA A 156 18.26 9.93 -8.51
CA ALA A 156 18.32 8.79 -7.58
C ALA A 156 19.10 7.60 -8.17
N GLU A 157 18.96 7.32 -9.47
CA GLU A 157 19.75 6.29 -10.17
C GLU A 157 21.25 6.64 -10.22
N ASP A 158 21.59 7.92 -10.38
CA ASP A 158 22.99 8.36 -10.40
C ASP A 158 23.62 8.32 -8.99
N GLU A 159 22.84 8.57 -7.93
CA GLU A 159 23.28 8.41 -6.54
C GLU A 159 23.51 6.94 -6.14
N ALA A 160 22.85 5.99 -6.82
CA ALA A 160 23.01 4.55 -6.58
C ALA A 160 24.27 3.92 -7.22
N LYS A 161 25.01 4.64 -8.07
CA LYS A 161 26.21 4.17 -8.79
C LYS A 161 27.48 4.40 -8.01
#